data_52de167ac6fe5a3379fa7903d857c2c4
#
_entry.id   52de167ac6fe5a3379fa7903d857c2c4
#
_cell.length_a   1.000
_cell.length_b   1.000
_cell.length_c   1.000
_cell.angle_alpha   90.00
_cell.angle_beta   90.00
_cell.angle_gamma   90.00
#
_symmetry.space_group_name_H-M   'P 1'
#
loop_
_entity.id
_entity.type
_entity.pdbx_description
1 polymer ?
#
loop_
_entity_poly.entity_id
_entity_poly.type
_entity_poly.pdbx_seq_one_letter_code
_entity_poly.pdbx_strand_id
1 'polypeptide(L)'
;MQTLFDQVFANGVLLVMWGALLFHLILPIPHAAHPTTLWHKFAELLATKVNNNQNYSQSLISGTLAWGLMVLPALVILLALQPLVWQSQLFELALLLLAIDWRNNEKLANQLIKALGREDKATARQLLAPIVNRQTESLSSLGLGKAAAETIIMGYARNVVCVLFWYAIGGGIAALMYRLIVELARAWSPSRKQFSPFGSTAIKIVAILEFIPMRLFALMIVCGDKASHTFKMMLVQSCSWPLPGPAWLITAVGNKLELSLGGPAIYDNTKAIRAKLGGRIAPSALHLSQVQKLLFGRIAIWIFLQSLALLIIHQGI
;
A
#
# COMPACT_ATOMS: atom_id res chain seq x y z
N MET A 1 -34.69 4.18 -16.80
CA MET A 1 -33.89 3.04 -16.29
C MET A 1 -33.03 2.41 -17.38
N GLN A 2 -33.53 2.18 -18.59
CA GLN A 2 -32.71 1.68 -19.72
C GLN A 2 -31.50 2.56 -20.03
N THR A 3 -31.63 3.86 -20.06
CA THR A 3 -30.53 4.79 -20.34
C THR A 3 -29.37 4.73 -19.33
N LEU A 4 -29.65 4.47 -18.05
CA LEU A 4 -28.63 4.33 -17.02
C LEU A 4 -27.88 3.00 -17.14
N PHE A 5 -28.58 1.93 -17.50
CA PHE A 5 -27.98 0.62 -17.78
C PHE A 5 -27.07 0.67 -19.02
N ASP A 6 -27.55 1.30 -20.09
CA ASP A 6 -26.78 1.48 -21.33
C ASP A 6 -25.52 2.33 -21.10
N GLN A 7 -25.60 3.36 -20.26
CA GLN A 7 -24.47 4.20 -19.87
C GLN A 7 -23.43 3.45 -19.02
N VAL A 8 -23.88 2.62 -18.06
CA VAL A 8 -22.97 1.78 -17.26
C VAL A 8 -22.30 0.72 -18.13
N PHE A 9 -23.03 0.14 -19.09
CA PHE A 9 -22.49 -0.84 -20.04
C PHE A 9 -21.51 -0.21 -21.05
N ALA A 10 -21.76 1.02 -21.49
CA ALA A 10 -20.85 1.78 -22.34
C ALA A 10 -19.57 2.18 -21.60
N ASN A 11 -19.61 2.28 -20.25
CA ASN A 11 -18.47 2.64 -19.43
C ASN A 11 -17.63 1.43 -19.03
N GLY A 12 -16.81 0.93 -19.98
CA GLY A 12 -15.96 -0.23 -19.76
C GLY A 12 -15.01 -0.12 -18.56
N VAL A 13 -14.58 1.10 -18.21
CA VAL A 13 -13.67 1.37 -17.08
C VAL A 13 -14.36 1.04 -15.75
N LEU A 14 -15.63 1.44 -15.58
CA LEU A 14 -16.40 1.14 -14.38
C LEU A 14 -16.68 -0.36 -14.25
N LEU A 15 -17.06 -1.01 -15.35
CA LEU A 15 -17.31 -2.47 -15.37
C LEU A 15 -16.05 -3.26 -15.02
N VAL A 16 -14.91 -2.88 -15.56
CA VAL A 16 -13.61 -3.49 -15.25
C VAL A 16 -13.26 -3.31 -13.77
N MET A 17 -13.45 -2.11 -13.20
CA MET A 17 -13.20 -1.88 -11.77
C MET A 17 -14.05 -2.78 -10.88
N TRP A 18 -15.37 -2.81 -11.09
CA TRP A 18 -16.27 -3.66 -10.32
C TRP A 18 -16.06 -5.14 -10.58
N GLY A 19 -15.78 -5.51 -11.84
CA GLY A 19 -15.41 -6.87 -12.20
C GLY A 19 -14.17 -7.34 -11.47
N ALA A 20 -13.11 -6.52 -11.43
CA ALA A 20 -11.88 -6.84 -10.70
C ALA A 20 -12.12 -7.00 -9.20
N LEU A 21 -12.89 -6.09 -8.59
CA LEU A 21 -13.22 -6.15 -7.17
C LEU A 21 -14.01 -7.42 -6.82
N LEU A 22 -15.05 -7.75 -7.60
CA LEU A 22 -15.87 -8.94 -7.38
C LEU A 22 -15.07 -10.23 -7.62
N PHE A 23 -14.29 -10.26 -8.72
CA PHE A 23 -13.46 -11.43 -9.05
C PHE A 23 -12.41 -11.70 -7.98
N HIS A 24 -11.78 -10.64 -7.46
CA HIS A 24 -10.78 -10.75 -6.40
C HIS A 24 -11.37 -11.25 -5.06
N LEU A 25 -12.67 -10.98 -4.79
CA LEU A 25 -13.37 -11.53 -3.63
C LEU A 25 -13.62 -13.04 -3.77
N ILE A 26 -13.85 -13.52 -5.00
CA ILE A 26 -14.18 -14.93 -5.27
C ILE A 26 -12.90 -15.78 -5.42
N LEU A 27 -11.92 -15.29 -6.19
CA LEU A 27 -10.71 -16.02 -6.60
C LEU A 27 -9.45 -15.22 -6.23
N PRO A 28 -8.96 -15.33 -4.99
CA PRO A 28 -7.70 -14.69 -4.63
C PRO A 28 -6.53 -15.35 -5.37
N ILE A 29 -5.68 -14.53 -6.00
CA ILE A 29 -4.47 -15.03 -6.68
C ILE A 29 -3.45 -15.45 -5.63
N PRO A 30 -2.96 -16.72 -5.66
CA PRO A 30 -1.94 -17.18 -4.71
C PRO A 30 -0.63 -16.39 -4.89
N HIS A 31 0.02 -16.01 -3.79
CA HIS A 31 1.31 -15.29 -3.84
C HIS A 31 2.39 -16.02 -4.65
N ALA A 32 2.42 -17.35 -4.61
CA ALA A 32 3.39 -18.15 -5.34
C ALA A 32 3.28 -18.01 -6.88
N ALA A 33 2.08 -17.78 -7.38
CA ALA A 33 1.79 -17.61 -8.83
C ALA A 33 1.76 -16.13 -9.22
N HIS A 34 1.92 -15.21 -8.27
CA HIS A 34 1.79 -13.78 -8.54
C HIS A 34 3.06 -13.23 -9.23
N PRO A 35 2.92 -12.43 -10.32
CA PRO A 35 4.06 -11.84 -11.04
C PRO A 35 5.01 -11.02 -10.15
N THR A 36 4.51 -10.45 -9.06
CA THR A 36 5.35 -9.72 -8.09
C THR A 36 6.43 -10.59 -7.45
N THR A 37 6.24 -11.91 -7.36
CA THR A 37 7.27 -12.83 -6.86
C THR A 37 8.48 -12.89 -7.79
N LEU A 38 8.23 -12.96 -9.12
CA LEU A 38 9.30 -12.88 -10.13
C LEU A 38 9.94 -11.49 -10.11
N TRP A 39 9.14 -10.44 -9.99
CA TRP A 39 9.61 -9.07 -9.89
C TRP A 39 10.58 -8.87 -8.72
N HIS A 40 10.27 -9.40 -7.54
CA HIS A 40 11.15 -9.38 -6.39
C HIS A 40 12.47 -10.12 -6.65
N LYS A 41 12.42 -11.32 -7.24
CA LYS A 41 13.64 -12.09 -7.58
C LYS A 41 14.53 -11.33 -8.56
N PHE A 42 13.96 -10.71 -9.59
CA PHE A 42 14.72 -9.86 -10.52
C PHE A 42 15.32 -8.64 -9.81
N ALA A 43 14.57 -8.00 -8.94
CA ALA A 43 15.06 -6.87 -8.15
C ALA A 43 16.24 -7.27 -7.25
N GLU A 44 16.16 -8.40 -6.57
CA GLU A 44 17.26 -8.94 -5.75
C GLU A 44 18.49 -9.27 -6.59
N LEU A 45 18.32 -10.00 -7.70
CA LEU A 45 19.41 -10.35 -8.60
C LEU A 45 20.11 -9.11 -9.20
N LEU A 46 19.34 -8.10 -9.58
CA LEU A 46 19.89 -6.85 -10.08
C LEU A 46 20.67 -6.12 -8.98
N ALA A 47 20.11 -6.01 -7.80
CA ALA A 47 20.76 -5.35 -6.67
C ALA A 47 22.09 -6.05 -6.30
N THR A 48 22.16 -7.38 -6.26
CA THR A 48 23.41 -8.10 -5.95
C THR A 48 24.51 -7.84 -6.96
N LYS A 49 24.17 -7.52 -8.23
CA LYS A 49 25.15 -7.27 -9.27
C LYS A 49 25.61 -5.82 -9.37
N VAL A 50 24.74 -4.86 -9.05
CA VAL A 50 25.02 -3.42 -9.30
C VAL A 50 25.14 -2.58 -8.04
N ASN A 51 24.70 -3.08 -6.88
CA ASN A 51 24.81 -2.35 -5.63
C ASN A 51 26.20 -2.53 -5.02
N ASN A 52 27.06 -1.57 -5.26
CA ASN A 52 28.38 -1.51 -4.64
C ASN A 52 28.35 -0.50 -3.48
N ASN A 53 28.20 -0.97 -2.25
CA ASN A 53 28.06 -0.14 -1.04
C ASN A 53 29.33 0.62 -0.62
N GLN A 54 30.39 0.65 -1.43
CA GLN A 54 31.66 1.29 -1.08
C GLN A 54 31.61 2.82 -1.17
N ASN A 55 30.79 3.36 -2.10
CA ASN A 55 30.69 4.82 -2.30
C ASN A 55 29.21 5.24 -2.32
N TYR A 56 28.86 6.23 -1.48
CA TYR A 56 27.51 6.74 -1.36
C TYR A 56 26.92 7.25 -2.69
N SER A 57 27.65 8.11 -3.39
CA SER A 57 27.19 8.70 -4.67
C SER A 57 27.05 7.64 -5.76
N GLN A 58 28.00 6.73 -5.85
CA GLN A 58 27.95 5.63 -6.82
C GLN A 58 26.76 4.70 -6.54
N SER A 59 26.51 4.32 -5.29
CA SER A 59 25.39 3.48 -4.90
C SER A 59 24.05 4.18 -5.17
N LEU A 60 23.94 5.49 -4.97
CA LEU A 60 22.74 6.25 -5.30
C LEU A 60 22.48 6.29 -6.81
N ILE A 61 23.50 6.54 -7.60
CA ILE A 61 23.39 6.56 -9.08
C ILE A 61 23.03 5.18 -9.61
N SER A 62 23.72 4.13 -9.16
CA SER A 62 23.43 2.76 -9.60
C SER A 62 22.01 2.33 -9.19
N GLY A 63 21.52 2.73 -8.01
CA GLY A 63 20.16 2.49 -7.59
C GLY A 63 19.11 3.21 -8.45
N THR A 64 19.42 4.44 -8.87
CA THR A 64 18.54 5.20 -9.78
C THR A 64 18.48 4.57 -11.16
N LEU A 65 19.64 4.18 -11.71
CA LEU A 65 19.72 3.49 -13.02
C LEU A 65 19.05 2.11 -12.95
N ALA A 66 19.27 1.35 -11.88
CA ALA A 66 18.63 0.07 -11.68
C ALA A 66 17.10 0.20 -11.57
N TRP A 67 16.61 1.25 -10.90
CA TRP A 67 15.18 1.56 -10.86
C TRP A 67 14.63 1.82 -12.28
N GLY A 68 15.30 2.65 -13.06
CA GLY A 68 14.93 2.92 -14.45
C GLY A 68 14.94 1.65 -15.31
N LEU A 69 15.96 0.82 -15.16
CA LEU A 69 16.10 -0.46 -15.88
C LEU A 69 14.99 -1.46 -15.56
N MET A 70 14.47 -1.44 -14.36
CA MET A 70 13.32 -2.28 -13.99
C MET A 70 12.01 -1.69 -14.51
N VAL A 71 11.76 -0.42 -14.25
CA VAL A 71 10.43 0.19 -14.43
C VAL A 71 10.17 0.56 -15.89
N LEU A 72 11.15 1.14 -16.62
CA LEU A 72 10.91 1.59 -17.99
C LEU A 72 10.63 0.45 -18.97
N PRO A 73 11.40 -0.66 -19.00
CA PRO A 73 11.05 -1.79 -19.86
C PRO A 73 9.70 -2.40 -19.54
N ALA A 74 9.34 -2.51 -18.25
CA ALA A 74 8.03 -3.02 -17.84
C ALA A 74 6.90 -2.13 -18.39
N LEU A 75 7.04 -0.81 -18.31
CA LEU A 75 6.07 0.13 -18.88
C LEU A 75 6.00 0.00 -20.42
N VAL A 76 7.14 -0.04 -21.09
CA VAL A 76 7.19 -0.18 -22.57
C VAL A 76 6.52 -1.48 -23.01
N ILE A 77 6.77 -2.60 -22.32
CA ILE A 77 6.15 -3.90 -22.62
C ILE A 77 4.63 -3.80 -22.46
N LEU A 78 4.13 -3.22 -21.37
CA LEU A 78 2.68 -3.08 -21.14
C LEU A 78 2.01 -2.20 -22.19
N LEU A 79 2.66 -1.09 -22.57
CA LEU A 79 2.16 -0.21 -23.64
C LEU A 79 2.20 -0.89 -25.01
N ALA A 80 3.23 -1.67 -25.32
CA ALA A 80 3.34 -2.42 -26.56
C ALA A 80 2.34 -3.59 -26.65
N LEU A 81 1.97 -4.18 -25.51
CA LEU A 81 0.96 -5.25 -25.47
C LEU A 81 -0.46 -4.74 -25.66
N GLN A 82 -0.75 -3.50 -25.22
CA GLN A 82 -2.10 -2.94 -25.27
C GLN A 82 -2.76 -3.00 -26.66
N PRO A 83 -2.12 -2.58 -27.77
CA PRO A 83 -2.71 -2.65 -29.12
C PRO A 83 -2.78 -4.06 -29.69
N LEU A 84 -2.07 -5.04 -29.11
CA LEU A 84 -2.07 -6.43 -29.57
C LEU A 84 -3.23 -7.25 -29.00
N VAL A 85 -3.92 -6.72 -27.98
CA VAL A 85 -5.01 -7.42 -27.31
C VAL A 85 -6.32 -7.11 -28.01
N TRP A 86 -7.03 -8.18 -28.43
CA TRP A 86 -8.34 -8.07 -29.08
C TRP A 86 -9.40 -7.36 -28.23
N GLN A 87 -9.42 -7.63 -26.92
CA GLN A 87 -10.39 -7.09 -25.96
C GLN A 87 -9.67 -6.23 -24.91
N SER A 88 -9.63 -4.91 -25.13
CA SER A 88 -8.96 -3.98 -24.22
C SER A 88 -9.49 -4.06 -22.78
N GLN A 89 -10.79 -4.30 -22.58
CA GLN A 89 -11.40 -4.42 -21.27
C GLN A 89 -10.91 -5.65 -20.49
N LEU A 90 -10.67 -6.80 -21.17
CA LEU A 90 -10.10 -8.00 -20.54
C LEU A 90 -8.63 -7.78 -20.14
N PHE A 91 -7.88 -7.04 -20.94
CA PHE A 91 -6.51 -6.66 -20.61
C PHE A 91 -6.48 -5.78 -19.38
N GLU A 92 -7.28 -4.73 -19.36
CA GLU A 92 -7.44 -3.82 -18.21
C GLU A 92 -7.86 -4.59 -16.94
N LEU A 93 -8.82 -5.51 -17.07
CA LEU A 93 -9.26 -6.38 -15.98
C LEU A 93 -8.11 -7.25 -15.44
N ALA A 94 -7.35 -7.88 -16.32
CA ALA A 94 -6.22 -8.71 -15.93
C ALA A 94 -5.15 -7.90 -15.19
N LEU A 95 -4.79 -6.70 -15.71
CA LEU A 95 -3.82 -5.82 -15.07
C LEU A 95 -4.30 -5.35 -13.69
N LEU A 96 -5.56 -4.98 -13.57
CA LEU A 96 -6.12 -4.53 -12.30
C LEU A 96 -6.22 -5.67 -11.28
N LEU A 97 -6.57 -6.88 -11.70
CA LEU A 97 -6.55 -8.08 -10.85
C LEU A 97 -5.16 -8.38 -10.31
N LEU A 98 -4.11 -8.19 -11.12
CA LEU A 98 -2.72 -8.34 -10.70
C LEU A 98 -2.25 -7.18 -9.80
N ALA A 99 -2.86 -6.03 -9.86
CA ALA A 99 -2.49 -4.88 -9.05
C ALA A 99 -3.13 -4.87 -7.65
N ILE A 100 -4.41 -5.25 -7.55
CA ILE A 100 -5.16 -5.27 -6.28
C ILE A 100 -4.74 -6.47 -5.43
N ASP A 101 -4.58 -6.23 -4.13
CA ASP A 101 -4.30 -7.29 -3.17
C ASP A 101 -5.13 -7.10 -1.88
N TRP A 102 -6.46 -7.15 -2.01
CA TRP A 102 -7.38 -6.97 -0.89
C TRP A 102 -7.42 -8.21 0.01
N ARG A 103 -7.66 -9.39 -0.62
CA ARG A 103 -7.93 -10.64 0.10
C ARG A 103 -6.78 -11.10 0.97
N ASN A 104 -5.54 -10.97 0.48
CA ASN A 104 -4.37 -11.33 1.27
C ASN A 104 -4.15 -10.37 2.44
N ASN A 105 -4.42 -9.06 2.25
CA ASN A 105 -4.39 -8.10 3.36
C ASN A 105 -5.45 -8.42 4.43
N GLU A 106 -6.66 -8.77 4.01
CA GLU A 106 -7.74 -9.18 4.92
C GLU A 106 -7.37 -10.45 5.69
N LYS A 107 -6.86 -11.48 4.98
CA LYS A 107 -6.40 -12.72 5.59
C LYS A 107 -5.30 -12.47 6.62
N LEU A 108 -4.32 -11.65 6.27
CA LEU A 108 -3.24 -11.26 7.17
C LEU A 108 -3.77 -10.53 8.40
N ALA A 109 -4.65 -9.55 8.21
CA ALA A 109 -5.27 -8.80 9.31
C ALA A 109 -6.00 -9.74 10.27
N ASN A 110 -6.83 -10.64 9.74
CA ASN A 110 -7.57 -11.62 10.54
C ASN A 110 -6.63 -12.59 11.29
N GLN A 111 -5.54 -13.03 10.66
CA GLN A 111 -4.54 -13.88 11.31
C GLN A 111 -3.81 -13.15 12.44
N LEU A 112 -3.43 -11.88 12.23
CA LEU A 112 -2.80 -11.04 13.27
C LEU A 112 -3.74 -10.76 14.44
N ILE A 113 -5.01 -10.44 14.17
CA ILE A 113 -6.04 -10.25 15.19
C ILE A 113 -6.20 -11.54 16.05
N LYS A 114 -6.28 -12.70 15.38
CA LYS A 114 -6.42 -13.99 16.05
C LYS A 114 -5.20 -14.35 16.88
N ALA A 115 -3.99 -14.15 16.34
CA ALA A 115 -2.74 -14.44 17.05
C ALA A 115 -2.58 -13.56 18.30
N LEU A 116 -2.79 -12.24 18.15
CA LEU A 116 -2.70 -11.30 19.28
C LEU A 116 -3.83 -11.48 20.30
N GLY A 117 -5.03 -11.90 19.87
CA GLY A 117 -6.15 -12.23 20.77
C GLY A 117 -5.90 -13.48 21.62
N ARG A 118 -5.04 -14.39 21.16
CA ARG A 118 -4.59 -15.59 21.88
C ARG A 118 -3.26 -15.40 22.61
N GLU A 119 -2.72 -14.17 22.59
CA GLU A 119 -1.38 -13.86 23.11
C GLU A 119 -0.25 -14.66 22.46
N ASP A 120 -0.49 -15.25 21.28
CA ASP A 120 0.49 -16.00 20.51
C ASP A 120 1.47 -15.05 19.79
N LYS A 121 2.49 -14.64 20.54
CA LYS A 121 3.54 -13.75 20.04
C LYS A 121 4.41 -14.41 18.96
N ALA A 122 4.56 -15.72 19.00
CA ALA A 122 5.39 -16.44 18.03
C ALA A 122 4.75 -16.39 16.64
N THR A 123 3.48 -16.75 16.53
CA THR A 123 2.72 -16.64 15.27
C THR A 123 2.64 -15.20 14.79
N ALA A 124 2.39 -14.21 15.68
CA ALA A 124 2.35 -12.81 15.27
C ALA A 124 3.69 -12.33 14.70
N ARG A 125 4.84 -12.74 15.27
CA ARG A 125 6.17 -12.42 14.74
C ARG A 125 6.41 -13.06 13.37
N GLN A 126 6.06 -14.34 13.21
CA GLN A 126 6.20 -15.05 11.93
C GLN A 126 5.37 -14.38 10.81
N LEU A 127 4.15 -13.95 11.11
CA LEU A 127 3.30 -13.26 10.15
C LEU A 127 3.85 -11.88 9.74
N LEU A 128 4.44 -11.15 10.68
CA LEU A 128 4.98 -9.81 10.43
C LEU A 128 6.37 -9.84 9.78
N ALA A 129 7.21 -10.82 10.10
CA ALA A 129 8.61 -10.87 9.65
C ALA A 129 8.81 -10.65 8.13
N PRO A 130 8.04 -11.28 7.22
CA PRO A 130 8.22 -11.09 5.77
C PRO A 130 7.71 -9.74 5.26
N ILE A 131 6.98 -8.97 6.09
CA ILE A 131 6.25 -7.76 5.65
C ILE A 131 6.92 -6.50 6.16
N VAL A 132 7.43 -6.52 7.39
CA VAL A 132 8.06 -5.36 8.03
C VAL A 132 9.58 -5.45 7.93
N ASN A 133 10.24 -4.31 7.72
CA ASN A 133 11.71 -4.27 7.67
C ASN A 133 12.36 -4.25 9.06
N ARG A 134 11.58 -4.04 10.13
CA ARG A 134 12.08 -4.05 11.51
C ARG A 134 12.22 -5.47 12.05
N GLN A 135 13.15 -5.69 12.94
CA GLN A 135 13.30 -6.96 13.64
C GLN A 135 12.04 -7.27 14.47
N THR A 136 11.44 -8.43 14.22
CA THR A 136 10.20 -8.85 14.91
C THR A 136 10.47 -9.66 16.17
N GLU A 137 11.62 -10.32 16.27
CA GLU A 137 11.97 -11.23 17.37
C GLU A 137 12.01 -10.52 18.72
N SER A 138 12.52 -9.28 18.75
CA SER A 138 12.65 -8.47 19.97
C SER A 138 11.37 -7.69 20.33
N LEU A 139 10.30 -7.77 19.52
CA LEU A 139 9.09 -7.02 19.78
C LEU A 139 8.30 -7.55 20.97
N SER A 140 8.00 -6.67 21.92
CA SER A 140 7.03 -6.92 22.99
C SER A 140 5.61 -7.02 22.45
N SER A 141 4.63 -7.43 23.26
CA SER A 141 3.21 -7.44 22.88
C SER A 141 2.73 -6.07 22.37
N LEU A 142 3.15 -4.99 23.02
CA LEU A 142 2.91 -3.62 22.58
C LEU A 142 3.53 -3.33 21.21
N GLY A 143 4.78 -3.73 21.02
CA GLY A 143 5.49 -3.56 19.74
C GLY A 143 4.82 -4.33 18.60
N LEU A 144 4.35 -5.55 18.86
CA LEU A 144 3.61 -6.38 17.90
C LEU A 144 2.27 -5.76 17.54
N GLY A 145 1.50 -5.27 18.54
CA GLY A 145 0.24 -4.57 18.29
C GLY A 145 0.42 -3.33 17.39
N LYS A 146 1.44 -2.50 17.66
CA LYS A 146 1.78 -1.34 16.81
C LYS A 146 2.19 -1.76 15.40
N ALA A 147 3.06 -2.78 15.29
CA ALA A 147 3.51 -3.31 14.01
C ALA A 147 2.33 -3.82 13.19
N ALA A 148 1.44 -4.59 13.80
CA ALA A 148 0.25 -5.12 13.17
C ALA A 148 -0.70 -4.01 12.69
N ALA A 149 -0.98 -3.02 13.54
CA ALA A 149 -1.83 -1.88 13.17
C ALA A 149 -1.25 -1.11 11.98
N GLU A 150 0.04 -0.73 12.01
CA GLU A 150 0.72 -0.05 10.91
C GLU A 150 0.68 -0.89 9.62
N THR A 151 0.90 -2.21 9.71
CA THR A 151 0.86 -3.13 8.57
C THR A 151 -0.52 -3.21 7.95
N ILE A 152 -1.58 -3.31 8.76
CA ILE A 152 -2.97 -3.34 8.29
C ILE A 152 -3.33 -2.02 7.60
N ILE A 153 -3.04 -0.88 8.23
CA ILE A 153 -3.32 0.45 7.69
C ILE A 153 -2.63 0.64 6.33
N MET A 154 -1.33 0.37 6.26
CA MET A 154 -0.55 0.55 5.04
C MET A 154 -0.89 -0.48 3.97
N GLY A 155 -1.21 -1.71 4.36
CA GLY A 155 -1.64 -2.76 3.44
C GLY A 155 -2.90 -2.37 2.66
N TYR A 156 -3.95 -1.95 3.34
CA TYR A 156 -5.19 -1.52 2.68
C TYR A 156 -4.99 -0.25 1.85
N ALA A 157 -4.23 0.72 2.35
CA ALA A 157 -3.98 1.94 1.61
C ALA A 157 -3.20 1.68 0.30
N ARG A 158 -2.09 0.95 0.37
CA ARG A 158 -1.22 0.69 -0.78
C ARG A 158 -1.84 -0.27 -1.79
N ASN A 159 -2.39 -1.38 -1.28
CA ASN A 159 -2.79 -2.50 -2.14
C ASN A 159 -4.23 -2.39 -2.64
N VAL A 160 -5.01 -1.42 -2.13
CA VAL A 160 -6.38 -1.19 -2.57
C VAL A 160 -6.58 0.27 -2.98
N VAL A 161 -6.49 1.22 -2.04
CA VAL A 161 -6.86 2.62 -2.29
C VAL A 161 -5.96 3.27 -3.34
N CYS A 162 -4.64 3.17 -3.19
CA CYS A 162 -3.70 3.76 -4.15
C CYS A 162 -3.76 3.06 -5.52
N VAL A 163 -3.97 1.74 -5.55
CA VAL A 163 -4.16 0.98 -6.80
C VAL A 163 -5.40 1.48 -7.54
N LEU A 164 -6.53 1.59 -6.84
CA LEU A 164 -7.77 2.09 -7.42
C LEU A 164 -7.64 3.56 -7.89
N PHE A 165 -6.93 4.39 -7.13
CA PHE A 165 -6.65 5.78 -7.50
C PHE A 165 -5.89 5.85 -8.84
N TRP A 166 -4.80 5.10 -8.97
CA TRP A 166 -4.01 5.09 -10.20
C TRP A 166 -4.76 4.43 -11.37
N TYR A 167 -5.63 3.45 -11.07
CA TYR A 167 -6.56 2.90 -12.05
C TYR A 167 -7.50 3.98 -12.63
N ALA A 168 -8.04 4.85 -11.79
CA ALA A 168 -8.93 5.92 -12.25
C ALA A 168 -8.22 6.96 -13.14
N ILE A 169 -6.89 7.13 -12.99
CA ILE A 169 -6.10 8.11 -13.75
C ILE A 169 -5.61 7.53 -15.09
N GLY A 170 -5.07 6.32 -15.07
CA GLY A 170 -4.38 5.75 -16.25
C GLY A 170 -4.66 4.27 -16.48
N GLY A 171 -5.84 3.78 -16.06
CA GLY A 171 -6.29 2.41 -16.29
C GLY A 171 -5.46 1.35 -15.59
N GLY A 172 -5.57 0.12 -16.06
CA GLY A 172 -4.89 -1.04 -15.50
C GLY A 172 -3.37 -0.96 -15.58
N ILE A 173 -2.83 -0.32 -16.63
CA ILE A 173 -1.38 -0.11 -16.78
C ILE A 173 -0.86 0.75 -15.63
N ALA A 174 -1.49 1.89 -15.33
CA ALA A 174 -1.06 2.75 -14.25
C ALA A 174 -1.21 2.08 -12.88
N ALA A 175 -2.29 1.32 -12.66
CA ALA A 175 -2.51 0.55 -11.45
C ALA A 175 -1.42 -0.51 -11.22
N LEU A 176 -1.10 -1.30 -12.25
CA LEU A 176 -0.07 -2.33 -12.16
C LEU A 176 1.32 -1.71 -12.01
N MET A 177 1.64 -0.67 -12.78
CA MET A 177 2.93 0.03 -12.66
C MET A 177 3.12 0.62 -11.25
N TYR A 178 2.10 1.25 -10.68
CA TYR A 178 2.14 1.69 -9.28
C TYR A 178 2.48 0.51 -8.35
N ARG A 179 1.79 -0.64 -8.50
CA ARG A 179 2.05 -1.83 -7.69
C ARG A 179 3.49 -2.33 -7.83
N LEU A 180 4.02 -2.44 -9.04
CA LEU A 180 5.39 -2.87 -9.30
C LEU A 180 6.43 -1.92 -8.70
N ILE A 181 6.19 -0.60 -8.78
CA ILE A 181 7.06 0.42 -8.19
C ILE A 181 7.06 0.31 -6.66
N VAL A 182 5.91 0.08 -6.02
CA VAL A 182 5.82 -0.14 -4.57
C VAL A 182 6.58 -1.40 -4.15
N GLU A 183 6.41 -2.51 -4.89
CA GLU A 183 7.12 -3.76 -4.58
C GLU A 183 8.64 -3.61 -4.77
N LEU A 184 9.08 -2.86 -5.76
CA LEU A 184 10.50 -2.54 -5.96
C LEU A 184 11.08 -1.73 -4.79
N ALA A 185 10.35 -0.73 -4.31
CA ALA A 185 10.75 0.07 -3.16
C ALA A 185 10.79 -0.76 -1.86
N ARG A 186 9.95 -1.80 -1.75
CA ARG A 186 10.01 -2.77 -0.64
C ARG A 186 11.23 -3.68 -0.76
N ALA A 187 11.53 -4.17 -1.97
CA ALA A 187 12.69 -5.01 -2.22
C ALA A 187 14.01 -4.28 -1.90
N TRP A 188 14.11 -3.00 -2.22
CA TRP A 188 15.31 -2.16 -2.01
C TRP A 188 15.13 -1.16 -0.87
N SER A 189 14.46 -1.55 0.20
CA SER A 189 14.20 -0.61 1.30
C SER A 189 15.48 -0.11 1.97
N PRO A 190 15.73 1.23 1.99
CA PRO A 190 16.92 1.81 2.66
C PRO A 190 16.93 1.64 4.19
N SER A 191 15.84 1.16 4.78
CA SER A 191 15.84 0.78 6.20
C SER A 191 16.71 -0.45 6.49
N ARG A 192 17.02 -1.23 5.46
CA ARG A 192 18.06 -2.26 5.48
C ARG A 192 19.39 -1.65 5.02
N LYS A 193 20.43 -1.73 5.84
CA LYS A 193 21.74 -1.09 5.61
C LYS A 193 22.31 -1.38 4.23
N GLN A 194 22.17 -2.61 3.76
CA GLN A 194 22.65 -3.05 2.44
C GLN A 194 22.05 -2.28 1.26
N PHE A 195 20.87 -1.66 1.42
CA PHE A 195 20.20 -0.88 0.38
C PHE A 195 20.20 0.63 0.65
N SER A 196 20.95 1.09 1.63
CA SER A 196 21.14 2.52 1.86
C SER A 196 22.50 2.96 1.28
N PRO A 197 22.55 3.90 0.31
CA PRO A 197 21.48 4.73 -0.26
C PRO A 197 20.84 4.18 -1.56
N PHE A 198 21.19 2.99 -2.03
CA PHE A 198 20.75 2.39 -3.29
C PHE A 198 19.23 2.50 -3.53
N GLY A 199 18.42 2.14 -2.53
CA GLY A 199 16.96 2.17 -2.60
C GLY A 199 16.31 3.55 -2.41
N SER A 200 17.08 4.61 -2.20
CA SER A 200 16.54 5.94 -1.88
C SER A 200 15.67 6.52 -2.99
N THR A 201 16.03 6.30 -4.25
CA THR A 201 15.24 6.75 -5.41
C THR A 201 13.89 6.04 -5.47
N ALA A 202 13.86 4.72 -5.27
CA ALA A 202 12.63 3.94 -5.28
C ALA A 202 11.63 4.43 -4.19
N ILE A 203 12.11 4.67 -2.96
CA ILE A 203 11.27 5.19 -1.87
C ILE A 203 10.76 6.61 -2.16
N LYS A 204 11.59 7.50 -2.72
CA LYS A 204 11.17 8.86 -3.06
C LYS A 204 10.07 8.87 -4.11
N ILE A 205 10.20 8.04 -5.14
CA ILE A 205 9.17 7.93 -6.19
C ILE A 205 7.86 7.38 -5.62
N VAL A 206 7.91 6.34 -4.79
CA VAL A 206 6.70 5.85 -4.09
C VAL A 206 6.09 6.95 -3.23
N ALA A 207 6.91 7.73 -2.50
CA ALA A 207 6.40 8.83 -1.68
C ALA A 207 5.63 9.90 -2.51
N ILE A 208 6.09 10.17 -3.74
CA ILE A 208 5.40 11.07 -4.68
C ILE A 208 4.08 10.45 -5.15
N LEU A 209 4.10 9.18 -5.59
CA LEU A 209 2.91 8.48 -6.07
C LEU A 209 1.84 8.31 -4.98
N GLU A 210 2.25 8.15 -3.73
CA GLU A 210 1.37 7.99 -2.57
C GLU A 210 0.89 9.32 -1.98
N PHE A 211 1.49 10.45 -2.37
CA PHE A 211 1.26 11.75 -1.75
C PHE A 211 -0.21 12.19 -1.79
N ILE A 212 -0.84 12.10 -2.95
CA ILE A 212 -2.24 12.50 -3.14
C ILE A 212 -3.21 11.44 -2.60
N PRO A 213 -3.16 10.17 -3.05
CA PRO A 213 -4.18 9.19 -2.66
C PRO A 213 -4.20 8.92 -1.16
N MET A 214 -3.04 8.85 -0.49
CA MET A 214 -3.02 8.64 0.96
C MET A 214 -3.56 9.83 1.75
N ARG A 215 -3.34 11.05 1.29
CA ARG A 215 -3.90 12.25 1.93
C ARG A 215 -5.41 12.31 1.78
N LEU A 216 -5.92 12.07 0.57
CA LEU A 216 -7.36 12.02 0.34
C LEU A 216 -8.02 10.94 1.22
N PHE A 217 -7.40 9.76 1.30
CA PHE A 217 -7.90 8.69 2.14
C PHE A 217 -7.81 9.03 3.63
N ALA A 218 -6.74 9.67 4.08
CA ALA A 218 -6.61 10.16 5.46
C ALA A 218 -7.69 11.18 5.81
N LEU A 219 -8.01 12.12 4.91
CA LEU A 219 -9.11 13.07 5.09
C LEU A 219 -10.47 12.36 5.24
N MET A 220 -10.71 11.31 4.45
CA MET A 220 -11.92 10.50 4.59
C MET A 220 -11.99 9.79 5.95
N ILE A 221 -10.85 9.34 6.49
CA ILE A 221 -10.78 8.72 7.82
C ILE A 221 -11.11 9.74 8.90
N VAL A 222 -10.64 10.97 8.76
CA VAL A 222 -10.92 12.06 9.71
C VAL A 222 -12.41 12.35 9.82
N CYS A 223 -13.17 12.29 8.73
CA CYS A 223 -14.60 12.61 8.71
C CYS A 223 -15.43 11.79 9.75
N GLY A 224 -16.45 12.42 10.33
CA GLY A 224 -17.33 11.88 11.37
C GLY A 224 -16.89 12.28 12.78
N ASP A 225 -17.15 11.43 13.77
CA ASP A 225 -16.88 11.74 15.17
C ASP A 225 -15.43 12.19 15.42
N LYS A 226 -15.26 13.19 16.29
CA LYS A 226 -13.96 13.79 16.64
C LYS A 226 -13.18 14.36 15.43
N ALA A 227 -13.85 14.72 14.33
CA ALA A 227 -13.19 15.17 13.08
C ALA A 227 -12.24 16.35 13.31
N SER A 228 -12.68 17.40 13.98
CA SER A 228 -11.87 18.60 14.24
C SER A 228 -10.61 18.28 15.04
N HIS A 229 -10.74 17.50 16.12
CA HIS A 229 -9.59 17.08 16.94
C HIS A 229 -8.62 16.20 16.12
N THR A 230 -9.16 15.18 15.44
CA THR A 230 -8.35 14.25 14.61
C THR A 230 -7.60 15.00 13.51
N PHE A 231 -8.26 15.95 12.84
CA PHE A 231 -7.65 16.76 11.79
C PHE A 231 -6.51 17.63 12.33
N LYS A 232 -6.75 18.36 13.43
CA LYS A 232 -5.73 19.20 14.08
C LYS A 232 -4.51 18.38 14.49
N MET A 233 -4.73 17.24 15.16
CA MET A 233 -3.64 16.37 15.62
C MET A 233 -2.91 15.71 14.43
N MET A 234 -3.62 15.35 13.37
CA MET A 234 -3.02 14.81 12.15
C MET A 234 -2.04 15.83 11.53
N LEU A 235 -2.42 17.09 11.40
CA LEU A 235 -1.53 18.13 10.84
C LEU A 235 -0.29 18.32 11.69
N VAL A 236 -0.42 18.38 13.01
CA VAL A 236 0.71 18.60 13.92
C VAL A 236 1.67 17.40 13.94
N GLN A 237 1.14 16.19 14.10
CA GLN A 237 1.96 14.99 14.28
C GLN A 237 2.60 14.48 12.98
N SER A 238 1.95 14.68 11.83
CA SER A 238 2.46 14.19 10.54
C SER A 238 3.80 14.81 10.13
N CYS A 239 4.09 16.04 10.58
CA CYS A 239 5.36 16.71 10.27
C CYS A 239 6.60 15.99 10.85
N SER A 240 6.41 15.16 11.88
CA SER A 240 7.50 14.43 12.53
C SER A 240 7.86 13.09 11.86
N TRP A 241 7.20 12.75 10.75
CA TRP A 241 7.41 11.49 10.04
C TRP A 241 8.05 11.71 8.67
N PRO A 242 9.03 10.87 8.27
CA PRO A 242 9.83 11.12 7.06
C PRO A 242 9.04 11.02 5.74
N LEU A 243 7.94 10.25 5.70
CA LEU A 243 7.12 10.04 4.52
C LEU A 243 5.75 10.69 4.70
N PRO A 244 5.40 11.74 3.93
CA PRO A 244 4.21 12.54 4.18
C PRO A 244 2.88 11.79 3.99
N GLY A 245 2.75 10.92 2.99
CA GLY A 245 1.54 10.13 2.75
C GLY A 245 1.24 9.17 3.91
N PRO A 246 2.15 8.24 4.23
CA PRO A 246 2.03 7.36 5.40
C PRO A 246 1.83 8.12 6.72
N ALA A 247 2.49 9.27 6.89
CA ALA A 247 2.34 10.10 8.08
C ALA A 247 0.90 10.52 8.33
N TRP A 248 0.26 11.09 7.31
CA TRP A 248 -1.15 11.52 7.40
C TRP A 248 -2.07 10.37 7.73
N LEU A 249 -1.89 9.26 7.05
CA LEU A 249 -2.75 8.09 7.20
C LEU A 249 -2.64 7.46 8.60
N ILE A 250 -1.40 7.22 9.06
CA ILE A 250 -1.16 6.61 10.38
C ILE A 250 -1.64 7.54 11.50
N THR A 251 -1.41 8.86 11.36
CA THR A 251 -1.88 9.83 12.36
C THR A 251 -3.41 9.97 12.36
N ALA A 252 -4.05 9.93 11.19
CA ALA A 252 -5.51 9.98 11.09
C ALA A 252 -6.16 8.79 11.81
N VAL A 253 -5.73 7.56 11.49
CA VAL A 253 -6.25 6.34 12.15
C VAL A 253 -5.91 6.33 13.64
N GLY A 254 -4.65 6.66 13.98
CA GLY A 254 -4.17 6.69 15.36
C GLY A 254 -4.95 7.65 16.23
N ASN A 255 -5.23 8.88 15.77
CA ASN A 255 -6.01 9.84 16.54
C ASN A 255 -7.52 9.54 16.54
N LYS A 256 -8.05 9.00 15.42
CA LYS A 256 -9.46 8.61 15.34
C LYS A 256 -9.85 7.53 16.35
N LEU A 257 -8.96 6.56 16.54
CA LEU A 257 -9.14 5.43 17.46
C LEU A 257 -8.33 5.57 18.76
N GLU A 258 -7.68 6.71 18.97
CA GLU A 258 -6.83 7.01 20.13
C GLU A 258 -5.64 6.04 20.30
N LEU A 259 -5.20 5.40 19.23
CA LEU A 259 -4.15 4.38 19.25
C LEU A 259 -2.77 4.99 19.20
N SER A 260 -1.87 4.51 20.04
CA SER A 260 -0.44 4.85 20.02
C SER A 260 0.26 4.05 18.92
N LEU A 261 0.64 4.71 17.84
CA LEU A 261 1.35 4.14 16.70
C LEU A 261 2.76 4.74 16.60
N GLY A 262 3.58 4.24 15.68
CA GLY A 262 4.97 4.68 15.56
C GLY A 262 5.82 4.31 16.78
N GLY A 263 6.81 5.15 17.06
CA GLY A 263 7.79 4.95 18.13
C GLY A 263 9.04 4.20 17.68
N PRO A 264 10.00 3.94 18.58
CA PRO A 264 11.29 3.36 18.24
C PRO A 264 11.14 1.96 17.61
N ALA A 265 12.03 1.67 16.67
CA ALA A 265 12.11 0.37 16.01
C ALA A 265 13.58 -0.04 15.83
N ILE A 266 13.85 -1.34 15.72
CA ILE A 266 15.18 -1.87 15.49
C ILE A 266 15.23 -2.35 14.02
N TYR A 267 16.21 -1.82 13.27
CA TYR A 267 16.52 -2.21 11.90
C TYR A 267 17.98 -2.64 11.85
N ASP A 268 18.27 -3.82 11.34
CA ASP A 268 19.64 -4.36 11.22
C ASP A 268 20.50 -4.08 12.48
N ASN A 269 19.97 -4.47 13.65
CA ASN A 269 20.57 -4.27 14.97
C ASN A 269 20.79 -2.80 15.39
N THR A 270 20.29 -1.83 14.63
CA THR A 270 20.37 -0.40 14.98
C THR A 270 19.02 0.12 15.42
N LYS A 271 18.97 0.78 16.58
CA LYS A 271 17.75 1.40 17.11
C LYS A 271 17.51 2.73 16.39
N ALA A 272 16.43 2.79 15.61
CA ALA A 272 15.94 4.04 15.01
C ALA A 272 14.88 4.67 15.91
N ILE A 273 15.08 5.95 16.25
CA ILE A 273 14.11 6.73 17.02
C ILE A 273 13.11 7.31 16.02
N ARG A 274 11.89 6.76 16.01
CA ARG A 274 10.77 7.27 15.21
C ARG A 274 9.81 8.02 16.12
N ALA A 275 9.12 9.02 15.59
CA ALA A 275 8.09 9.74 16.31
C ALA A 275 6.95 8.80 16.76
N LYS A 276 6.35 9.09 17.88
CA LYS A 276 5.08 8.48 18.29
C LYS A 276 3.96 9.26 17.61
N LEU A 277 3.02 8.54 17.03
CA LEU A 277 1.89 9.08 16.28
C LEU A 277 0.57 8.58 16.88
N GLY A 278 -0.49 9.40 16.74
CA GLY A 278 -1.83 9.05 17.21
C GLY A 278 -2.03 9.33 18.70
N GLY A 279 -2.85 8.51 19.35
CA GLY A 279 -3.26 8.66 20.72
C GLY A 279 -2.37 7.94 21.74
N ARG A 280 -2.99 7.53 22.86
CA ARG A 280 -2.28 6.95 24.01
C ARG A 280 -2.51 5.46 24.19
N ILE A 281 -3.55 4.88 23.57
CA ILE A 281 -3.97 3.49 23.78
C ILE A 281 -3.05 2.53 23.06
N ALA A 282 -2.53 1.52 23.73
CA ALA A 282 -1.75 0.46 23.13
C ALA A 282 -2.63 -0.42 22.22
N PRO A 283 -2.27 -0.64 20.94
CA PRO A 283 -3.05 -1.51 20.07
C PRO A 283 -3.08 -2.96 20.58
N SER A 284 -4.28 -3.49 20.79
CA SER A 284 -4.59 -4.89 21.10
C SER A 284 -5.36 -5.53 19.96
N ALA A 285 -5.67 -6.82 20.04
CA ALA A 285 -6.49 -7.53 19.06
C ALA A 285 -7.84 -6.84 18.80
N LEU A 286 -8.52 -6.37 19.85
CA LEU A 286 -9.77 -5.61 19.72
C LEU A 286 -9.58 -4.34 18.90
N HIS A 287 -8.52 -3.60 19.17
CA HIS A 287 -8.23 -2.36 18.45
C HIS A 287 -7.86 -2.63 16.97
N LEU A 288 -7.17 -3.74 16.67
CA LEU A 288 -6.90 -4.13 15.28
C LEU A 288 -8.19 -4.42 14.50
N SER A 289 -9.18 -5.07 15.14
CA SER A 289 -10.49 -5.28 14.52
C SER A 289 -11.23 -3.97 14.28
N GLN A 290 -11.12 -2.99 15.19
CA GLN A 290 -11.65 -1.65 15.00
C GLN A 290 -10.97 -0.90 13.85
N VAL A 291 -9.64 -1.00 13.74
CA VAL A 291 -8.88 -0.46 12.60
C VAL A 291 -9.38 -1.07 11.30
N GLN A 292 -9.50 -2.39 11.23
CA GLN A 292 -9.97 -3.09 10.04
C GLN A 292 -11.40 -2.64 9.67
N LYS A 293 -12.31 -2.59 10.62
CA LYS A 293 -13.71 -2.13 10.41
C LYS A 293 -13.76 -0.68 9.89
N LEU A 294 -12.98 0.21 10.50
CA LEU A 294 -12.87 1.60 10.06
C LEU A 294 -12.39 1.69 8.61
N LEU A 295 -11.30 0.98 8.27
CA LEU A 295 -10.74 0.99 6.92
C LEU A 295 -11.72 0.42 5.90
N PHE A 296 -12.39 -0.71 6.18
CA PHE A 296 -13.42 -1.26 5.30
C PHE A 296 -14.54 -0.26 4.99
N GLY A 297 -15.09 0.38 6.01
CA GLY A 297 -16.13 1.40 5.81
C GLY A 297 -15.65 2.57 4.95
N ARG A 298 -14.40 3.01 5.13
CA ARG A 298 -13.82 4.12 4.34
C ARG A 298 -13.46 3.70 2.91
N ILE A 299 -13.00 2.47 2.72
CA ILE A 299 -12.75 1.93 1.37
C ILE A 299 -14.07 1.79 0.60
N ALA A 300 -15.16 1.34 1.24
CA ALA A 300 -16.47 1.29 0.58
C ALA A 300 -16.92 2.68 0.09
N ILE A 301 -16.75 3.71 0.94
CA ILE A 301 -17.02 5.10 0.54
C ILE A 301 -16.09 5.54 -0.61
N TRP A 302 -14.80 5.18 -0.56
CA TRP A 302 -13.84 5.47 -1.63
C TRP A 302 -14.29 4.88 -2.97
N ILE A 303 -14.63 3.59 -2.99
CA ILE A 303 -15.10 2.89 -4.18
C ILE A 303 -16.38 3.56 -4.72
N PHE A 304 -17.31 3.93 -3.85
CA PHE A 304 -18.54 4.63 -4.24
C PHE A 304 -18.23 5.98 -4.89
N LEU A 305 -17.42 6.82 -4.25
CA LEU A 305 -17.04 8.13 -4.78
C LEU A 305 -16.25 8.01 -6.09
N GLN A 306 -15.34 7.04 -6.19
CA GLN A 306 -14.59 6.77 -7.41
C GLN A 306 -15.49 6.28 -8.52
N SER A 307 -16.49 5.43 -8.24
CA SER A 307 -17.49 5.00 -9.22
C SER A 307 -18.28 6.18 -9.75
N LEU A 308 -18.69 7.10 -8.87
CA LEU A 308 -19.40 8.31 -9.28
C LEU A 308 -18.51 9.23 -10.14
N ALA A 309 -17.24 9.42 -9.75
CA ALA A 309 -16.30 10.20 -10.53
C ALA A 309 -16.05 9.61 -11.93
N LEU A 310 -15.88 8.28 -12.03
CA LEU A 310 -15.71 7.60 -13.31
C LEU A 310 -16.94 7.71 -14.20
N LEU A 311 -18.15 7.65 -13.63
CA LEU A 311 -19.38 7.87 -14.37
C LEU A 311 -19.43 9.29 -14.95
N ILE A 312 -19.11 10.31 -14.15
CA ILE A 312 -19.14 11.72 -14.59
C ILE A 312 -18.09 11.96 -15.68
N ILE A 313 -16.86 11.54 -15.49
CA ILE A 313 -15.74 11.78 -16.42
C ILE A 313 -16.01 11.13 -17.79
N HIS A 314 -16.59 9.93 -17.84
CA HIS A 314 -16.82 9.23 -19.09
C HIS A 314 -18.16 9.54 -19.75
N GLN A 315 -19.02 10.30 -19.11
CA GLN A 315 -20.29 10.77 -19.70
C GLN A 315 -20.14 12.14 -20.41
N GLY A 316 -18.99 12.78 -20.30
CA GLY A 316 -18.74 14.07 -20.96
C GLY A 316 -19.59 15.22 -20.42
N ILE A 317 -19.96 15.20 -19.12
CA ILE A 317 -20.62 16.28 -18.43
C ILE A 317 -19.57 17.16 -17.76
#